data_b352811e45623a4fe1b8d68f418c5475
#
_entry.id   b352811e45623a4fe1b8d68f418c5475
#
_cell.length_a   1.000
_cell.length_b   1.000
_cell.length_c   1.000
_cell.angle_alpha   90.00
_cell.angle_beta   90.00
_cell.angle_gamma   90.00
#
_symmetry.space_group_name_H-M   'P 1'
#
loop_
_entity.id
_entity.type
_entity.pdbx_description
1 polymer ?
#
loop_
_entity_poly.entity_id
_entity_poly.type
_entity_poly.pdbx_seq_one_letter_code
_entity_poly.pdbx_strand_id
1 'polypeptide(L)'
;MKASPLHLAWCLIACACACADTQAQSNVTVYGLVDMNVGWTSNLARDGSNTLRVNSGGMNTSRLGFLGSEDLGGGTKALFQLEMGIAADTGVADNPLFKRQATVGLAGRWGTVLVGRAFTTVYDFVLPYDPMGYAPMYSWAPTGNASGASKYGMALAFDNMIKYTGKIGHFAFGASYGAGEQASLGDGAKGAVAASYAAGPMSMVATYERVNGTPAAGAGTHDVTTAWHLGAMVDTGRLKLQAAMRDYKLAPAGAGPDVRARLVWGGANWLVTPVLTATGAVYYQDVRNVPRGTDAEPVMVVGRLRYALSKRTDLYLTGAYARAKHGQLVSLARDEPGFGTTQRSVLAGMQHRF
;
A
#
# COMPACT_ATOMS: atom_id res chain seq x y z
N MET A 1 -5.24 39.02 -64.91
CA MET A 1 -4.22 38.81 -63.88
C MET A 1 -3.98 37.31 -63.73
N LYS A 2 -2.82 36.84 -64.20
CA LYS A 2 -2.47 35.41 -64.17
C LYS A 2 -1.80 35.11 -62.81
N ALA A 3 -2.38 34.24 -62.00
CA ALA A 3 -1.78 33.78 -60.72
C ALA A 3 -0.50 32.97 -61.00
N SER A 4 0.59 33.31 -60.35
CA SER A 4 1.90 32.67 -60.47
C SER A 4 1.87 31.24 -59.98
N PRO A 5 2.48 30.26 -60.67
CA PRO A 5 2.50 28.85 -60.25
C PRO A 5 3.27 28.57 -58.97
N LEU A 6 3.97 29.57 -58.44
CA LEU A 6 4.73 29.45 -57.19
C LEU A 6 3.85 29.32 -55.94
N HIS A 7 2.64 29.87 -55.92
CA HIS A 7 1.75 29.78 -54.75
C HIS A 7 1.03 28.44 -54.62
N LEU A 8 0.90 27.67 -55.73
CA LEU A 8 0.29 26.34 -55.68
C LEU A 8 1.26 25.28 -55.14
N ALA A 9 2.57 25.46 -55.32
CA ALA A 9 3.59 24.54 -54.83
C ALA A 9 3.74 24.60 -53.31
N TRP A 10 3.56 25.78 -52.70
CA TRP A 10 3.66 25.95 -51.23
C TRP A 10 2.47 25.36 -50.48
N CYS A 11 1.26 25.38 -51.05
CA CYS A 11 0.07 24.75 -50.43
C CYS A 11 0.13 23.21 -50.49
N LEU A 12 0.78 22.61 -51.48
CA LEU A 12 0.91 21.16 -51.60
C LEU A 12 2.00 20.59 -50.65
N ILE A 13 3.06 21.36 -50.35
CA ILE A 13 4.10 20.97 -49.42
C ILE A 13 3.60 21.10 -47.96
N ALA A 14 2.74 22.06 -47.64
CA ALA A 14 2.13 22.20 -46.33
C ALA A 14 1.11 21.10 -45.98
N CYS A 15 0.45 20.51 -46.96
CA CYS A 15 -0.50 19.42 -46.78
C CYS A 15 0.16 18.03 -46.68
N ALA A 16 1.39 17.85 -47.18
CA ALA A 16 2.11 16.56 -47.10
C ALA A 16 2.77 16.30 -45.74
N CYS A 17 2.94 17.33 -44.91
CA CYS A 17 3.51 17.17 -43.56
C CYS A 17 2.48 16.83 -42.48
N ALA A 18 1.18 16.74 -42.79
CA ALA A 18 0.12 16.53 -41.82
C ALA A 18 -0.32 15.06 -41.63
N CYS A 19 0.29 14.11 -42.35
CA CYS A 19 -0.05 12.68 -42.24
C CYS A 19 1.18 11.83 -41.89
N ALA A 20 1.94 12.24 -40.85
CA ALA A 20 2.66 11.25 -40.09
C ALA A 20 1.64 10.66 -39.11
N ASP A 21 0.91 9.64 -39.54
CA ASP A 21 0.21 8.75 -38.62
C ASP A 21 1.25 8.15 -37.68
N THR A 22 1.57 8.89 -36.63
CA THR A 22 2.14 8.26 -35.43
C THR A 22 1.02 7.35 -34.92
N GLN A 23 1.04 6.10 -35.32
CA GLN A 23 0.28 5.05 -34.64
C GLN A 23 0.83 4.97 -33.21
N ALA A 24 0.33 5.84 -32.35
CA ALA A 24 0.50 5.73 -30.93
C ALA A 24 -0.11 4.39 -30.54
N GLN A 25 0.74 3.38 -30.33
CA GLN A 25 0.30 2.06 -29.94
C GLN A 25 -0.19 2.14 -28.50
N SER A 26 -1.45 2.53 -28.33
CA SER A 26 -2.12 2.52 -27.03
C SER A 26 -2.39 1.07 -26.64
N ASN A 27 -1.83 0.65 -25.51
CA ASN A 27 -1.99 -0.70 -24.98
C ASN A 27 -2.78 -0.63 -23.67
N VAL A 28 -3.98 -1.21 -23.67
CA VAL A 28 -4.81 -1.35 -22.47
C VAL A 28 -4.74 -2.80 -22.01
N THR A 29 -4.33 -3.01 -20.77
CA THR A 29 -4.23 -4.32 -20.14
C THR A 29 -5.27 -4.44 -19.02
N VAL A 30 -6.07 -5.49 -19.07
CA VAL A 30 -6.86 -5.93 -17.93
C VAL A 30 -5.99 -6.85 -17.09
N TYR A 31 -5.92 -6.60 -15.80
CA TYR A 31 -5.13 -7.41 -14.87
C TYR A 31 -5.90 -7.62 -13.57
N GLY A 32 -5.51 -8.62 -12.82
CA GLY A 32 -6.13 -8.87 -11.54
C GLY A 32 -5.48 -9.99 -10.74
N LEU A 33 -6.09 -10.20 -9.59
CA LEU A 33 -5.69 -11.23 -8.66
C LEU A 33 -6.92 -11.65 -7.87
N VAL A 34 -7.13 -12.97 -7.77
CA VAL A 34 -8.10 -13.57 -6.86
C VAL A 34 -7.34 -14.39 -5.83
N ASP A 35 -7.59 -14.09 -4.55
CA ASP A 35 -6.96 -14.74 -3.40
C ASP A 35 -8.08 -15.20 -2.46
N MET A 36 -8.25 -16.52 -2.32
CA MET A 36 -9.28 -17.15 -1.49
C MET A 36 -8.66 -18.10 -0.50
N ASN A 37 -9.22 -18.16 0.70
CA ASN A 37 -8.77 -19.08 1.73
C ASN A 37 -9.90 -19.60 2.60
N VAL A 38 -9.66 -20.75 3.22
CA VAL A 38 -10.44 -21.28 4.33
C VAL A 38 -9.61 -21.16 5.59
N GLY A 39 -10.13 -20.52 6.61
CA GLY A 39 -9.38 -20.22 7.83
C GLY A 39 -10.19 -20.38 9.10
N TRP A 40 -9.56 -20.96 10.09
CA TRP A 40 -10.02 -20.97 11.46
C TRP A 40 -9.31 -19.90 12.27
N THR A 41 -10.08 -19.10 13.03
CA THR A 41 -9.54 -18.04 13.89
C THR A 41 -10.26 -18.04 15.22
N SER A 42 -9.48 -18.05 16.31
CA SER A 42 -10.01 -17.94 17.67
C SER A 42 -10.40 -16.49 18.01
N ASN A 43 -11.38 -16.33 18.90
CA ASN A 43 -11.79 -15.02 19.44
C ASN A 43 -12.11 -13.99 18.34
N LEU A 44 -12.75 -14.44 17.27
CA LEU A 44 -13.11 -13.58 16.13
C LEU A 44 -14.55 -13.08 16.18
N ALA A 45 -15.47 -13.84 16.75
CA ALA A 45 -16.84 -13.39 16.95
C ALA A 45 -16.94 -12.49 18.21
N ARG A 46 -17.96 -11.62 18.25
CA ARG A 46 -18.14 -10.63 19.33
C ARG A 46 -18.31 -11.26 20.74
N ASP A 47 -18.78 -12.49 20.79
CA ASP A 47 -18.91 -13.28 22.03
C ASP A 47 -17.60 -13.99 22.42
N GLY A 48 -16.51 -13.76 21.69
CA GLY A 48 -15.23 -14.40 21.90
C GLY A 48 -15.13 -15.81 21.32
N SER A 49 -16.15 -16.29 20.58
CA SER A 49 -16.10 -17.62 19.98
C SER A 49 -15.16 -17.69 18.77
N ASN A 50 -14.80 -18.93 18.45
CA ASN A 50 -13.95 -19.25 17.30
C ASN A 50 -14.78 -19.29 16.02
N THR A 51 -14.17 -18.94 14.90
CA THR A 51 -14.85 -18.90 13.62
C THR A 51 -14.07 -19.68 12.56
N LEU A 52 -14.75 -20.53 11.82
CA LEU A 52 -14.28 -21.13 10.58
C LEU A 52 -15.00 -20.44 9.43
N ARG A 53 -14.28 -19.88 8.47
CA ARG A 53 -14.89 -19.16 7.35
C ARG A 53 -14.06 -19.24 6.07
N VAL A 54 -14.74 -19.02 4.95
CA VAL A 54 -14.10 -18.71 3.67
C VAL A 54 -13.87 -17.20 3.60
N ASN A 55 -12.66 -16.77 3.20
CA ASN A 55 -12.32 -15.36 3.13
C ASN A 55 -11.68 -15.00 1.79
N SER A 56 -11.87 -13.78 1.37
CA SER A 56 -11.07 -13.15 0.34
C SER A 56 -9.82 -12.51 0.94
N GLY A 57 -8.66 -12.69 0.31
CA GLY A 57 -7.48 -11.89 0.63
C GLY A 57 -6.61 -12.41 1.79
N GLY A 58 -6.19 -13.67 1.76
CA GLY A 58 -5.26 -14.22 2.77
C GLY A 58 -3.84 -13.67 2.63
N MET A 59 -3.23 -13.79 1.45
CA MET A 59 -1.92 -13.20 1.14
C MET A 59 -2.03 -11.79 0.55
N ASN A 60 -2.99 -11.59 -0.36
CA ASN A 60 -3.17 -10.31 -1.06
C ASN A 60 -4.64 -9.97 -1.20
N THR A 61 -4.98 -8.69 -1.22
CA THR A 61 -6.32 -8.23 -1.54
C THR A 61 -6.68 -8.64 -2.95
N SER A 62 -7.80 -9.35 -3.13
CA SER A 62 -8.36 -9.65 -4.46
C SER A 62 -8.74 -8.36 -5.15
N ARG A 63 -8.45 -8.26 -6.46
CA ARG A 63 -8.61 -7.00 -7.20
C ARG A 63 -8.74 -7.23 -8.69
N LEU A 64 -9.36 -6.27 -9.35
CA LEU A 64 -9.42 -6.12 -10.79
C LEU A 64 -8.96 -4.73 -11.16
N GLY A 65 -8.18 -4.61 -12.22
CA GLY A 65 -7.66 -3.32 -12.68
C GLY A 65 -7.52 -3.24 -14.19
N PHE A 66 -7.45 -1.99 -14.64
CA PHE A 66 -7.16 -1.59 -16.01
C PHE A 66 -5.95 -0.66 -15.97
N LEU A 67 -4.97 -0.92 -16.78
CA LEU A 67 -3.84 -0.01 -16.97
C LEU A 67 -3.57 0.17 -18.43
N GLY A 68 -3.09 1.34 -18.79
CA GLY A 68 -2.72 1.62 -20.16
C GLY A 68 -1.56 2.59 -20.24
N SER A 69 -0.88 2.53 -21.37
CA SER A 69 0.19 3.46 -21.71
C SER A 69 0.13 3.81 -23.17
N GLU A 70 0.43 5.08 -23.48
CA GLU A 70 0.57 5.62 -24.81
C GLU A 70 1.95 6.24 -24.94
N ASP A 71 2.68 5.92 -25.99
CA ASP A 71 3.97 6.53 -26.29
C ASP A 71 3.74 7.88 -26.97
N LEU A 72 4.17 8.95 -26.32
CA LEU A 72 4.04 10.34 -26.82
C LEU A 72 5.28 10.77 -27.62
N GLY A 73 6.25 9.88 -27.82
CA GLY A 73 7.52 10.20 -28.45
C GLY A 73 8.53 10.83 -27.46
N GLY A 74 9.78 10.97 -27.91
CA GLY A 74 10.85 11.58 -27.10
C GLY A 74 11.19 10.83 -25.81
N GLY A 75 10.72 9.58 -25.63
CA GLY A 75 10.86 8.78 -24.41
C GLY A 75 9.86 9.16 -23.30
N THR A 76 8.80 9.87 -23.66
CA THR A 76 7.69 10.24 -22.76
C THR A 76 6.48 9.37 -23.03
N LYS A 77 5.79 8.91 -21.96
CA LYS A 77 4.57 8.11 -22.04
C LYS A 77 3.47 8.74 -21.21
N ALA A 78 2.24 8.73 -21.73
CA ALA A 78 1.04 8.93 -20.95
C ALA A 78 0.64 7.59 -20.31
N LEU A 79 0.13 7.64 -19.07
CA LEU A 79 -0.25 6.48 -18.28
C LEU A 79 -1.65 6.69 -17.72
N PHE A 80 -2.41 5.62 -17.58
CA PHE A 80 -3.57 5.59 -16.70
C PHE A 80 -3.65 4.27 -15.93
N GLN A 81 -4.28 4.28 -14.75
CA GLN A 81 -4.59 3.10 -13.98
C GLN A 81 -5.89 3.27 -13.20
N LEU A 82 -6.76 2.27 -13.31
CA LEU A 82 -7.97 2.13 -12.51
C LEU A 82 -7.92 0.77 -11.81
N GLU A 83 -8.02 0.72 -10.47
CA GLU A 83 -7.95 -0.52 -9.71
C GLU A 83 -8.99 -0.53 -8.60
N MET A 84 -9.80 -1.59 -8.52
CA MET A 84 -10.77 -1.85 -7.46
C MET A 84 -10.41 -3.12 -6.68
N GLY A 85 -10.69 -3.13 -5.39
CA GLY A 85 -10.68 -4.35 -4.59
C GLY A 85 -11.99 -5.11 -4.73
N ILE A 86 -11.92 -6.42 -4.54
CA ILE A 86 -13.07 -7.32 -4.61
C ILE A 86 -13.03 -8.23 -3.39
N ALA A 87 -14.14 -8.34 -2.67
CA ALA A 87 -14.38 -9.42 -1.72
C ALA A 87 -14.83 -10.65 -2.53
N ALA A 88 -13.87 -11.48 -2.95
CA ALA A 88 -14.14 -12.57 -3.89
C ALA A 88 -15.00 -13.71 -3.28
N ASP A 89 -15.12 -13.75 -1.95
CA ASP A 89 -16.01 -14.64 -1.20
C ASP A 89 -17.49 -14.26 -1.30
N THR A 90 -17.80 -12.98 -1.52
CA THR A 90 -19.16 -12.43 -1.60
C THR A 90 -19.48 -11.77 -2.93
N GLY A 91 -18.48 -11.51 -3.77
CA GLY A 91 -18.61 -10.79 -5.05
C GLY A 91 -18.75 -9.27 -4.89
N VAL A 92 -18.64 -8.72 -3.68
CA VAL A 92 -18.76 -7.28 -3.42
C VAL A 92 -17.47 -6.56 -3.87
N ALA A 93 -17.63 -5.50 -4.65
CA ALA A 93 -16.54 -4.59 -5.02
C ALA A 93 -16.35 -3.48 -3.97
N ASP A 94 -15.17 -2.84 -3.99
CA ASP A 94 -14.89 -1.65 -3.17
C ASP A 94 -15.94 -0.54 -3.39
N ASN A 95 -16.20 0.21 -2.33
CA ASN A 95 -16.96 1.45 -2.39
C ASN A 95 -16.10 2.59 -1.78
N PRO A 96 -15.74 3.64 -2.56
CA PRO A 96 -16.00 3.84 -4.00
C PRO A 96 -15.29 2.80 -4.89
N LEU A 97 -15.80 2.60 -6.12
CA LEU A 97 -15.40 1.50 -7.00
C LEU A 97 -13.87 1.41 -7.23
N PHE A 98 -13.23 2.50 -7.59
CA PHE A 98 -11.77 2.54 -7.80
C PHE A 98 -11.01 3.03 -6.56
N LYS A 99 -11.39 2.52 -5.40
CA LYS A 99 -10.83 2.90 -4.10
C LYS A 99 -9.32 2.69 -3.99
N ARG A 100 -8.76 1.73 -4.73
CA ARG A 100 -7.34 1.40 -4.67
C ARG A 100 -6.51 2.39 -5.50
N GLN A 101 -6.83 2.54 -6.79
CA GLN A 101 -6.15 3.50 -7.67
C GLN A 101 -7.09 4.02 -8.77
N ALA A 102 -7.03 5.32 -9.03
CA ALA A 102 -7.69 6.00 -10.13
C ALA A 102 -6.78 7.17 -10.55
N THR A 103 -5.88 6.93 -11.52
CA THR A 103 -4.82 7.87 -11.87
C THR A 103 -4.66 8.05 -13.37
N VAL A 104 -4.19 9.23 -13.74
CA VAL A 104 -3.56 9.55 -15.01
C VAL A 104 -2.18 10.14 -14.74
N GLY A 105 -1.25 10.00 -15.67
CA GLY A 105 0.09 10.56 -15.45
C GLY A 105 1.00 10.52 -16.64
N LEU A 106 2.22 10.98 -16.41
CA LEU A 106 3.31 11.01 -17.38
C LEU A 106 4.55 10.33 -16.82
N ALA A 107 5.23 9.56 -17.64
CA ALA A 107 6.52 8.95 -17.31
C ALA A 107 7.57 9.30 -18.37
N GLY A 108 8.81 9.47 -17.93
CA GLY A 108 9.93 9.79 -18.80
C GLY A 108 11.27 9.52 -18.12
N ARG A 109 12.36 9.97 -18.72
CA ARG A 109 13.70 9.86 -18.11
C ARG A 109 13.82 10.61 -16.77
N TRP A 110 12.97 11.59 -16.57
CA TRP A 110 12.88 12.39 -15.34
C TRP A 110 12.10 11.70 -14.20
N GLY A 111 11.49 10.55 -14.44
CA GLY A 111 10.67 9.82 -13.48
C GLY A 111 9.21 9.74 -13.91
N THR A 112 8.31 9.60 -12.93
CA THR A 112 6.86 9.47 -13.15
C THR A 112 6.10 10.46 -12.28
N VAL A 113 5.15 11.17 -12.88
CA VAL A 113 4.13 11.98 -12.18
C VAL A 113 2.77 11.35 -12.40
N LEU A 114 2.02 11.14 -11.31
CA LEU A 114 0.64 10.66 -11.33
C LEU A 114 -0.27 11.69 -10.66
N VAL A 115 -1.49 11.83 -11.17
CA VAL A 115 -2.55 12.66 -10.58
C VAL A 115 -3.79 11.82 -10.40
N GLY A 116 -4.48 11.99 -9.26
CA GLY A 116 -5.71 11.26 -8.92
C GLY A 116 -5.64 10.60 -7.54
N ARG A 117 -6.29 9.45 -7.38
CA ARG A 117 -6.22 8.62 -6.17
C ARG A 117 -5.21 7.51 -6.37
N ALA A 118 -4.21 7.41 -5.48
CA ALA A 118 -3.25 6.31 -5.51
C ALA A 118 -2.73 5.99 -4.10
N PHE A 119 -2.02 4.87 -3.98
CA PHE A 119 -1.23 4.56 -2.79
C PHE A 119 -0.17 5.63 -2.58
N THR A 120 0.08 5.95 -1.30
CA THR A 120 1.06 6.98 -0.93
C THR A 120 2.48 6.56 -1.29
N THR A 121 3.38 7.53 -1.37
CA THR A 121 4.81 7.27 -1.50
C THR A 121 5.33 6.40 -0.35
N VAL A 122 4.84 6.62 0.89
CA VAL A 122 5.22 5.79 2.05
C VAL A 122 4.80 4.34 1.85
N TYR A 123 3.56 4.11 1.42
CA TYR A 123 3.05 2.76 1.16
C TYR A 123 3.95 1.98 0.18
N ASP A 124 4.30 2.60 -0.95
CA ASP A 124 5.08 1.92 -1.98
C ASP A 124 6.53 1.64 -1.53
N PHE A 125 7.14 2.60 -0.83
CA PHE A 125 8.55 2.48 -0.46
C PHE A 125 8.78 1.54 0.73
N VAL A 126 7.82 1.41 1.65
CA VAL A 126 7.93 0.54 2.83
C VAL A 126 7.50 -0.90 2.53
N LEU A 127 6.64 -1.14 1.53
CA LEU A 127 6.15 -2.48 1.15
C LEU A 127 7.27 -3.53 0.99
N PRO A 128 8.41 -3.25 0.31
CA PRO A 128 9.49 -4.23 0.14
C PRO A 128 10.13 -4.69 1.47
N TYR A 129 9.94 -3.94 2.55
CA TYR A 129 10.55 -4.19 3.86
C TYR A 129 9.60 -4.91 4.83
N ASP A 130 8.41 -5.30 4.38
CA ASP A 130 7.50 -6.16 5.13
C ASP A 130 7.60 -7.62 4.67
N PRO A 131 8.02 -8.56 5.53
CA PRO A 131 8.15 -9.96 5.17
C PRO A 131 6.85 -10.60 4.68
N MET A 132 5.70 -10.14 5.19
CA MET A 132 4.38 -10.63 4.80
C MET A 132 3.79 -9.90 3.59
N GLY A 133 4.45 -8.83 3.07
CA GLY A 133 4.05 -8.10 1.87
C GLY A 133 2.68 -7.43 2.00
N TYR A 134 2.38 -6.84 3.16
CA TYR A 134 1.10 -6.21 3.48
C TYR A 134 -0.11 -7.16 3.38
N ALA A 135 0.10 -8.45 3.68
CA ALA A 135 -0.98 -9.43 3.72
C ALA A 135 -2.15 -8.94 4.60
N PRO A 136 -3.40 -8.91 4.08
CA PRO A 136 -4.55 -8.38 4.83
C PRO A 136 -4.77 -9.06 6.16
N MET A 137 -4.56 -10.38 6.21
CA MET A 137 -4.83 -11.17 7.41
C MET A 137 -3.70 -11.15 8.44
N TYR A 138 -2.43 -10.92 8.03
CA TYR A 138 -1.30 -11.15 8.92
C TYR A 138 -0.12 -10.18 8.74
N SER A 139 -0.39 -8.92 8.41
CA SER A 139 0.62 -7.86 8.46
C SER A 139 0.09 -6.63 9.17
N TRP A 140 0.80 -6.19 10.20
CA TRP A 140 0.52 -4.93 10.88
C TRP A 140 1.34 -3.76 10.33
N ALA A 141 2.26 -4.02 9.39
CA ALA A 141 3.12 -2.98 8.84
C ALA A 141 2.33 -1.77 8.27
N PRO A 142 1.23 -1.94 7.49
CA PRO A 142 0.51 -0.77 6.98
C PRO A 142 -0.32 -0.05 8.04
N THR A 143 -1.10 -0.76 8.84
CA THR A 143 -2.14 -0.15 9.68
C THR A 143 -1.98 -0.37 11.18
N GLY A 144 -1.03 -1.21 11.61
CA GLY A 144 -0.93 -1.65 13.00
C GLY A 144 -1.98 -2.70 13.37
N ASN A 145 -2.14 -2.95 14.67
CA ASN A 145 -3.15 -3.84 15.21
C ASN A 145 -4.56 -3.26 15.03
N ALA A 146 -5.53 -4.07 14.58
CA ALA A 146 -6.90 -3.64 14.32
C ALA A 146 -7.80 -3.61 15.56
N SER A 147 -7.33 -4.09 16.71
CA SER A 147 -8.11 -4.08 17.95
C SER A 147 -8.16 -2.69 18.56
N GLY A 148 -9.33 -2.28 18.99
CA GLY A 148 -9.59 -0.93 19.49
C GLY A 148 -9.91 0.09 18.39
N ALA A 149 -10.11 1.33 18.82
CA ALA A 149 -10.52 2.42 17.93
C ALA A 149 -9.39 2.97 17.07
N SER A 150 -8.14 2.80 17.49
CA SER A 150 -6.98 3.44 16.85
C SER A 150 -5.99 2.41 16.34
N LYS A 151 -5.62 2.54 15.08
CA LYS A 151 -4.71 1.60 14.41
C LYS A 151 -3.25 2.06 14.40
N TYR A 152 -2.98 3.35 14.57
CA TYR A 152 -1.63 3.95 14.57
C TYR A 152 -0.79 3.58 13.33
N GLY A 153 -1.45 3.50 12.18
CA GLY A 153 -0.88 3.12 10.92
C GLY A 153 -0.41 4.28 10.07
N MET A 154 0.13 3.98 8.89
CA MET A 154 0.37 4.97 7.84
C MET A 154 -0.91 5.19 7.02
N ALA A 155 -0.97 6.32 6.31
CA ALA A 155 -1.99 6.52 5.31
C ALA A 155 -1.71 5.63 4.08
N LEU A 156 -2.69 4.81 3.69
CA LEU A 156 -2.50 3.85 2.59
C LEU A 156 -2.58 4.54 1.24
N ALA A 157 -3.53 5.46 1.06
CA ALA A 157 -3.77 6.19 -0.17
C ALA A 157 -4.21 7.62 0.14
N PHE A 158 -3.96 8.53 -0.79
CA PHE A 158 -4.52 9.87 -0.77
C PHE A 158 -5.48 10.05 -1.94
N ASP A 159 -6.55 10.80 -1.70
CA ASP A 159 -7.37 11.41 -2.74
C ASP A 159 -6.76 12.73 -3.18
N ASN A 160 -7.15 13.20 -4.37
CA ASN A 160 -6.80 14.52 -4.91
C ASN A 160 -5.28 14.76 -4.88
N MET A 161 -4.53 13.71 -5.27
CA MET A 161 -3.10 13.62 -5.07
C MET A 161 -2.32 13.90 -6.35
N ILE A 162 -1.20 14.60 -6.17
CA ILE A 162 -0.07 14.59 -7.13
C ILE A 162 1.04 13.75 -6.49
N LYS A 163 1.56 12.78 -7.24
CA LYS A 163 2.64 11.90 -6.81
C LYS A 163 3.77 11.89 -7.82
N TYR A 164 4.99 12.04 -7.33
CA TYR A 164 6.21 11.92 -8.13
C TYR A 164 7.06 10.76 -7.61
N THR A 165 7.66 10.02 -8.54
CA THR A 165 8.68 9.00 -8.23
C THR A 165 9.82 9.09 -9.24
N GLY A 166 11.06 9.01 -8.75
CA GLY A 166 12.26 9.07 -9.56
C GLY A 166 13.37 8.17 -9.04
N LYS A 167 14.38 7.94 -9.89
CA LYS A 167 15.58 7.16 -9.55
C LYS A 167 16.82 7.80 -10.13
N ILE A 168 17.89 7.90 -9.32
CA ILE A 168 19.21 8.38 -9.72
C ILE A 168 20.26 7.42 -9.16
N GLY A 169 20.94 6.67 -10.02
CA GLY A 169 21.91 5.67 -9.60
C GLY A 169 21.27 4.61 -8.68
N HIS A 170 21.81 4.48 -7.49
CA HIS A 170 21.33 3.57 -6.44
C HIS A 170 20.20 4.15 -5.59
N PHE A 171 19.87 5.42 -5.74
CA PHE A 171 18.80 6.07 -4.99
C PHE A 171 17.49 6.07 -5.75
N ALA A 172 16.39 5.69 -5.08
CA ALA A 172 15.05 5.99 -5.50
C ALA A 172 14.39 6.95 -4.50
N PHE A 173 13.59 7.87 -4.99
CA PHE A 173 12.92 8.88 -4.18
C PHE A 173 11.51 9.14 -4.69
N GLY A 174 10.68 9.62 -3.81
CA GLY A 174 9.30 9.94 -4.14
C GLY A 174 8.72 10.98 -3.19
N ALA A 175 7.68 11.66 -3.70
CA ALA A 175 6.86 12.58 -2.94
C ALA A 175 5.41 12.45 -3.38
N SER A 176 4.48 12.62 -2.45
CA SER A 176 3.05 12.72 -2.74
C SER A 176 2.43 13.84 -1.91
N TYR A 177 1.53 14.60 -2.53
CA TYR A 177 0.74 15.64 -1.89
C TYR A 177 -0.72 15.47 -2.28
N GLY A 178 -1.60 15.36 -1.29
CA GLY A 178 -3.04 15.32 -1.44
C GLY A 178 -3.63 16.64 -0.94
N ALA A 179 -4.39 17.32 -1.79
CA ALA A 179 -5.10 18.54 -1.42
C ALA A 179 -6.23 18.21 -0.44
N GLY A 180 -6.42 19.06 0.56
CA GLY A 180 -7.49 18.90 1.56
C GLY A 180 -8.85 19.37 1.09
N GLU A 181 -8.90 20.15 -0.02
CA GLU A 181 -10.12 20.75 -0.59
C GLU A 181 -10.96 21.53 0.42
N GLN A 182 -10.28 22.21 1.33
CA GLN A 182 -10.89 23.07 2.35
C GLN A 182 -10.57 24.55 2.07
N ALA A 183 -11.30 25.44 2.71
CA ALA A 183 -11.09 26.90 2.58
C ALA A 183 -9.68 27.31 3.00
N SER A 184 -9.11 26.65 4.00
CA SER A 184 -7.70 26.78 4.37
C SER A 184 -6.87 25.70 3.67
N LEU A 185 -5.78 26.09 3.02
CA LEU A 185 -4.88 25.16 2.32
C LEU A 185 -4.23 24.10 3.22
N GLY A 186 -4.16 24.37 4.53
CA GLY A 186 -3.59 23.43 5.52
C GLY A 186 -4.56 22.35 5.98
N ASP A 187 -5.86 22.62 5.92
CA ASP A 187 -6.89 21.75 6.45
C ASP A 187 -7.13 20.56 5.52
N GLY A 188 -7.09 19.36 6.06
CA GLY A 188 -7.22 18.12 5.28
C GLY A 188 -6.05 17.82 4.33
N ALA A 189 -5.03 18.70 4.25
CA ALA A 189 -3.87 18.51 3.39
C ALA A 189 -3.00 17.35 3.89
N LYS A 190 -2.43 16.58 2.94
CA LYS A 190 -1.65 15.39 3.22
C LYS A 190 -0.36 15.43 2.42
N GLY A 191 0.74 15.03 3.02
CA GLY A 191 2.03 15.01 2.36
C GLY A 191 2.86 13.81 2.78
N ALA A 192 3.62 13.24 1.86
CA ALA A 192 4.52 12.14 2.13
C ALA A 192 5.77 12.22 1.24
N VAL A 193 6.92 11.86 1.80
CA VAL A 193 8.20 11.76 1.10
C VAL A 193 8.88 10.46 1.46
N ALA A 194 9.68 9.92 0.53
CA ALA A 194 10.46 8.72 0.74
C ALA A 194 11.76 8.77 -0.05
N ALA A 195 12.78 8.12 0.51
CA ALA A 195 14.02 7.82 -0.17
C ALA A 195 14.46 6.38 0.17
N SER A 196 14.99 5.67 -0.82
CA SER A 196 15.64 4.38 -0.61
C SER A 196 16.97 4.33 -1.33
N TYR A 197 17.90 3.54 -0.78
CA TYR A 197 19.20 3.24 -1.36
C TYR A 197 19.33 1.73 -1.51
N ALA A 198 19.78 1.26 -2.68
CA ALA A 198 19.99 -0.15 -2.93
C ALA A 198 21.34 -0.38 -3.63
N ALA A 199 22.19 -1.20 -3.01
CA ALA A 199 23.51 -1.57 -3.56
C ALA A 199 23.80 -3.05 -3.24
N GLY A 200 24.06 -3.83 -4.29
CA GLY A 200 24.25 -5.28 -4.15
C GLY A 200 23.02 -5.94 -3.50
N PRO A 201 23.21 -6.80 -2.49
CA PRO A 201 22.11 -7.45 -1.79
C PRO A 201 21.40 -6.56 -0.75
N MET A 202 21.95 -5.38 -0.45
CA MET A 202 21.47 -4.51 0.64
C MET A 202 20.59 -3.39 0.12
N SER A 203 19.53 -3.08 0.85
CA SER A 203 18.74 -1.87 0.66
C SER A 203 18.26 -1.28 1.97
N MET A 204 18.02 0.02 1.97
CA MET A 204 17.51 0.78 3.10
C MET A 204 16.43 1.74 2.61
N VAL A 205 15.52 2.11 3.50
CA VAL A 205 14.46 3.09 3.23
C VAL A 205 14.28 4.02 4.41
N ALA A 206 13.99 5.27 4.11
CA ALA A 206 13.50 6.26 5.07
C ALA A 206 12.28 6.96 4.46
N THR A 207 11.23 7.16 5.26
CA THR A 207 10.02 7.85 4.82
C THR A 207 9.48 8.78 5.90
N TYR A 208 8.74 9.78 5.48
CA TYR A 208 7.99 10.68 6.36
C TYR A 208 6.64 11.00 5.73
N GLU A 209 5.59 11.02 6.54
CA GLU A 209 4.29 11.50 6.15
C GLU A 209 3.67 12.43 7.21
N ARG A 210 2.85 13.35 6.73
CA ARG A 210 2.00 14.22 7.55
C ARG A 210 0.61 14.24 6.96
N VAL A 211 -0.38 14.02 7.81
CA VAL A 211 -1.80 14.08 7.45
C VAL A 211 -2.46 15.07 8.40
N ASN A 212 -2.97 16.14 7.87
CA ASN A 212 -3.80 17.08 8.61
C ASN A 212 -5.26 16.60 8.53
N GLY A 213 -5.94 16.60 9.65
CA GLY A 213 -7.37 16.35 9.73
C GLY A 213 -8.18 17.48 9.14
N THR A 214 -9.47 17.24 8.90
CA THR A 214 -10.42 18.30 8.58
C THR A 214 -10.96 18.86 9.90
N PRO A 215 -10.94 20.19 10.12
CA PRO A 215 -11.52 20.79 11.31
C PRO A 215 -13.01 20.43 11.44
N ALA A 216 -13.47 20.20 12.66
CA ALA A 216 -14.90 20.16 12.93
C ALA A 216 -15.52 21.52 12.64
N ALA A 217 -16.81 21.54 12.28
CA ALA A 217 -17.52 22.78 11.97
C ALA A 217 -17.40 23.78 13.14
N GLY A 218 -16.86 24.96 12.85
CA GLY A 218 -16.60 26.01 13.86
C GLY A 218 -15.34 25.85 14.70
N ALA A 219 -14.57 24.77 14.53
CA ALA A 219 -13.26 24.58 15.15
C ALA A 219 -12.16 25.13 14.23
N GLY A 220 -11.38 26.09 14.70
CA GLY A 220 -10.25 26.65 13.94
C GLY A 220 -8.99 25.76 13.91
N THR A 221 -9.07 24.53 14.43
CA THR A 221 -7.93 23.61 14.60
C THR A 221 -8.31 22.22 14.13
N HIS A 222 -7.30 21.43 13.70
CA HIS A 222 -7.45 20.05 13.25
C HIS A 222 -6.40 19.13 13.89
N ASP A 223 -6.69 17.84 13.95
CA ASP A 223 -5.71 16.82 14.32
C ASP A 223 -4.56 16.78 13.32
N VAL A 224 -3.37 16.50 13.79
CA VAL A 224 -2.19 16.28 12.92
C VAL A 224 -1.59 14.93 13.21
N THR A 225 -1.60 14.07 12.22
CA THR A 225 -0.87 12.79 12.25
C THR A 225 0.45 12.92 11.54
N THR A 226 1.51 12.42 12.14
CA THR A 226 2.82 12.25 11.49
C THR A 226 3.33 10.84 11.71
N ALA A 227 3.96 10.27 10.69
CA ALA A 227 4.65 9.00 10.81
C ALA A 227 5.95 9.02 10.02
N TRP A 228 6.98 8.39 10.56
CA TRP A 228 8.20 8.13 9.82
C TRP A 228 8.59 6.65 9.94
N HIS A 229 9.24 6.15 8.89
CA HIS A 229 9.70 4.77 8.85
C HIS A 229 11.20 4.73 8.55
N LEU A 230 11.86 3.74 9.12
CA LEU A 230 13.18 3.30 8.72
C LEU A 230 13.12 1.80 8.48
N GLY A 231 13.73 1.34 7.38
CA GLY A 231 13.78 -0.08 7.06
C GLY A 231 15.09 -0.48 6.41
N ALA A 232 15.46 -1.74 6.59
CA ALA A 232 16.62 -2.36 5.98
C ALA A 232 16.27 -3.77 5.48
N MET A 233 16.89 -4.16 4.38
CA MET A 233 16.70 -5.47 3.77
C MET A 233 18.04 -5.98 3.23
N VAL A 234 18.25 -7.30 3.37
CA VAL A 234 19.28 -8.05 2.67
C VAL A 234 18.63 -9.13 1.84
N ASP A 235 18.84 -9.09 0.53
CA ASP A 235 18.28 -10.06 -0.42
C ASP A 235 19.41 -10.77 -1.17
N THR A 236 19.63 -12.04 -0.84
CA THR A 236 20.63 -12.90 -1.50
C THR A 236 20.04 -13.70 -2.66
N GLY A 237 18.79 -13.43 -3.04
CA GLY A 237 18.01 -14.22 -3.98
C GLY A 237 17.38 -15.47 -3.36
N ARG A 238 18.10 -16.21 -2.50
CA ARG A 238 17.57 -17.38 -1.79
C ARG A 238 17.00 -17.05 -0.41
N LEU A 239 17.60 -16.11 0.28
CA LEU A 239 17.18 -15.63 1.58
C LEU A 239 17.03 -14.12 1.55
N LYS A 240 15.85 -13.63 1.93
CA LYS A 240 15.55 -12.22 2.11
C LYS A 240 15.27 -11.96 3.59
N LEU A 241 16.10 -11.13 4.22
CA LEU A 241 15.91 -10.66 5.59
C LEU A 241 15.40 -9.23 5.55
N GLN A 242 14.36 -8.94 6.30
CA GLN A 242 13.70 -7.63 6.31
C GLN A 242 13.45 -7.20 7.74
N ALA A 243 13.70 -5.94 8.02
CA ALA A 243 13.35 -5.31 9.29
C ALA A 243 13.00 -3.84 9.05
N ALA A 244 11.98 -3.35 9.74
CA ALA A 244 11.66 -1.94 9.71
C ALA A 244 10.94 -1.51 10.99
N MET A 245 10.85 -0.19 11.17
CA MET A 245 10.12 0.43 12.26
C MET A 245 9.30 1.62 11.76
N ARG A 246 8.20 1.88 12.43
CA ARG A 246 7.39 3.09 12.31
C ARG A 246 7.29 3.79 13.65
N ASP A 247 7.52 5.08 13.68
CA ASP A 247 7.16 5.96 14.82
C ASP A 247 6.01 6.86 14.36
N TYR A 248 4.89 6.75 15.07
CA TYR A 248 3.63 7.42 14.79
C TYR A 248 3.31 8.41 15.89
N LYS A 249 2.81 9.58 15.51
CA LYS A 249 2.34 10.62 16.42
C LYS A 249 1.01 11.19 15.92
N LEU A 250 0.02 11.23 16.80
CA LEU A 250 -1.21 12.00 16.62
C LEU A 250 -1.21 13.16 17.63
N ALA A 251 -1.17 14.39 17.14
CA ALA A 251 -1.41 15.60 17.90
C ALA A 251 -2.88 15.99 17.73
N PRO A 252 -3.71 15.90 18.79
CA PRO A 252 -5.13 16.25 18.70
C PRO A 252 -5.33 17.75 18.49
N ALA A 253 -6.46 18.13 17.89
CA ALA A 253 -6.86 19.53 17.68
C ALA A 253 -7.04 20.33 18.99
N GLY A 254 -7.34 19.65 20.08
CA GLY A 254 -7.53 20.25 21.41
C GLY A 254 -6.30 20.18 22.31
N ALA A 255 -6.47 20.55 23.57
CA ALA A 255 -5.40 20.56 24.57
C ALA A 255 -4.99 19.17 25.13
N GLY A 256 -5.35 18.08 24.45
CA GLY A 256 -4.98 16.73 24.88
C GLY A 256 -3.50 16.38 24.61
N PRO A 257 -2.94 15.39 25.32
CA PRO A 257 -1.59 14.92 25.04
C PRO A 257 -1.50 14.22 23.69
N ASP A 258 -0.33 14.33 23.06
CA ASP A 258 -0.03 13.56 21.85
C ASP A 258 -0.13 12.05 22.11
N VAL A 259 -0.79 11.31 21.24
CA VAL A 259 -0.70 9.85 21.22
C VAL A 259 0.50 9.45 20.37
N ARG A 260 1.32 8.54 20.88
CA ARG A 260 2.49 8.02 20.19
C ARG A 260 2.44 6.51 20.13
N ALA A 261 2.82 5.95 19.00
CA ALA A 261 2.93 4.51 18.83
C ALA A 261 4.17 4.15 18.02
N ARG A 262 4.88 3.13 18.45
CA ARG A 262 6.00 2.56 17.73
C ARG A 262 5.65 1.15 17.32
N LEU A 263 5.69 0.86 16.03
CA LEU A 263 5.62 -0.49 15.48
C LEU A 263 7.00 -0.89 14.98
N VAL A 264 7.48 -2.05 15.43
CA VAL A 264 8.71 -2.68 14.95
C VAL A 264 8.34 -4.03 14.36
N TRP A 265 8.92 -4.36 13.22
CA TRP A 265 8.73 -5.68 12.61
C TRP A 265 9.99 -6.18 11.94
N GLY A 266 10.07 -7.48 11.77
CA GLY A 266 11.13 -8.12 11.03
C GLY A 266 10.79 -9.55 10.72
N GLY A 267 11.53 -10.12 9.78
CA GLY A 267 11.35 -11.50 9.38
C GLY A 267 12.21 -11.90 8.21
N ALA A 268 11.90 -13.07 7.69
CA ALA A 268 12.66 -13.70 6.61
C ALA A 268 11.73 -14.36 5.60
N ASN A 269 12.11 -14.29 4.33
CA ASN A 269 11.57 -15.11 3.25
C ASN A 269 12.69 -16.01 2.74
N TRP A 270 12.51 -17.31 2.88
CA TRP A 270 13.47 -18.32 2.46
C TRP A 270 12.93 -19.14 1.31
N LEU A 271 13.59 -19.07 0.16
CA LEU A 271 13.32 -19.92 -0.99
C LEU A 271 13.93 -21.32 -0.73
N VAL A 272 13.13 -22.20 -0.11
CA VAL A 272 13.54 -23.55 0.28
C VAL A 272 13.85 -24.39 -0.96
N THR A 273 12.94 -24.33 -1.95
CA THR A 273 13.13 -24.88 -3.30
C THR A 273 12.66 -23.83 -4.33
N PRO A 274 12.92 -24.01 -5.63
CA PRO A 274 12.44 -23.07 -6.65
C PRO A 274 10.92 -22.79 -6.64
N VAL A 275 10.13 -23.69 -6.04
CA VAL A 275 8.67 -23.58 -5.96
C VAL A 275 8.14 -23.38 -4.53
N LEU A 276 8.95 -23.61 -3.50
CA LEU A 276 8.54 -23.51 -2.10
C LEU A 276 9.26 -22.38 -1.39
N THR A 277 8.49 -21.44 -0.86
CA THR A 277 8.98 -20.34 -0.02
C THR A 277 8.42 -20.47 1.39
N ALA A 278 9.27 -20.41 2.41
CA ALA A 278 8.91 -20.27 3.81
C ALA A 278 9.11 -18.82 4.24
N THR A 279 8.11 -18.23 4.92
CA THR A 279 8.16 -16.87 5.47
C THR A 279 7.89 -16.93 6.97
N GLY A 280 8.68 -16.21 7.75
CA GLY A 280 8.42 -15.97 9.17
C GLY A 280 8.53 -14.50 9.49
N ALA A 281 7.62 -13.95 10.30
CA ALA A 281 7.66 -12.56 10.71
C ALA A 281 7.16 -12.36 12.15
N VAL A 282 7.66 -11.30 12.78
CA VAL A 282 7.24 -10.81 14.10
C VAL A 282 6.92 -9.34 14.00
N TYR A 283 5.83 -8.91 14.66
CA TYR A 283 5.40 -7.51 14.77
C TYR A 283 5.17 -7.19 16.25
N TYR A 284 5.67 -6.05 16.70
CA TYR A 284 5.46 -5.54 18.05
C TYR A 284 5.08 -4.06 18.00
N GLN A 285 4.01 -3.68 18.70
CA GLN A 285 3.54 -2.30 18.79
C GLN A 285 3.56 -1.82 20.24
N ASP A 286 4.21 -0.68 20.48
CA ASP A 286 4.25 0.04 21.75
C ASP A 286 3.44 1.33 21.60
N VAL A 287 2.41 1.52 22.42
CA VAL A 287 1.55 2.72 22.40
C VAL A 287 1.79 3.49 23.69
N ARG A 288 2.05 4.79 23.57
CA ARG A 288 2.38 5.69 24.68
C ARG A 288 1.37 6.83 24.78
N ASN A 289 1.36 7.47 25.97
CA ASN A 289 0.44 8.57 26.28
C ASN A 289 -1.04 8.15 26.19
N VAL A 290 -1.31 6.91 26.55
CA VAL A 290 -2.66 6.40 26.74
C VAL A 290 -2.91 6.20 28.25
N PRO A 291 -4.15 6.12 28.73
CA PRO A 291 -4.44 5.86 30.12
C PRO A 291 -3.72 4.62 30.66
N ARG A 292 -3.24 4.68 31.89
CA ARG A 292 -2.49 3.59 32.52
C ARG A 292 -3.30 2.30 32.50
N GLY A 293 -2.66 1.21 32.05
CA GLY A 293 -3.29 -0.11 31.92
C GLY A 293 -4.14 -0.31 30.66
N THR A 294 -4.19 0.68 29.74
CA THR A 294 -4.86 0.55 28.43
C THR A 294 -3.89 0.34 27.28
N ASP A 295 -2.60 0.34 27.54
CA ASP A 295 -1.55 0.05 26.56
C ASP A 295 -1.52 -1.45 26.24
N ALA A 296 -1.98 -1.81 25.05
CA ALA A 296 -2.12 -3.21 24.64
C ALA A 296 -0.76 -3.91 24.44
N GLU A 297 0.29 -3.17 24.12
CA GLU A 297 1.60 -3.70 23.71
C GLU A 297 1.50 -5.02 22.92
N PRO A 298 0.74 -5.05 21.83
CA PRO A 298 0.45 -6.29 21.12
C PRO A 298 1.69 -6.81 20.40
N VAL A 299 1.83 -8.14 20.41
CA VAL A 299 2.83 -8.86 19.64
C VAL A 299 2.15 -9.90 18.76
N MET A 300 2.60 -10.02 17.51
CA MET A 300 2.17 -11.05 16.57
C MET A 300 3.38 -11.80 16.02
N VAL A 301 3.25 -13.13 15.96
CA VAL A 301 4.16 -14.03 15.25
C VAL A 301 3.38 -14.73 14.17
N VAL A 302 3.94 -14.78 12.96
CA VAL A 302 3.29 -15.42 11.80
C VAL A 302 4.30 -16.22 10.99
N GLY A 303 3.86 -17.39 10.51
CA GLY A 303 4.60 -18.24 9.58
C GLY A 303 3.74 -18.59 8.38
N ARG A 304 4.31 -18.61 7.18
CA ARG A 304 3.64 -18.96 5.92
C ARG A 304 4.51 -19.89 5.07
N LEU A 305 3.91 -20.92 4.54
CA LEU A 305 4.45 -21.72 3.46
C LEU A 305 3.69 -21.37 2.18
N ARG A 306 4.40 -21.03 1.12
CA ARG A 306 3.85 -20.75 -0.21
C ARG A 306 4.44 -21.71 -1.23
N TYR A 307 3.58 -22.44 -1.94
CA TYR A 307 3.95 -23.36 -2.99
C TYR A 307 3.46 -22.84 -4.35
N ALA A 308 4.38 -22.53 -5.25
CA ALA A 308 4.06 -22.03 -6.59
C ALA A 308 3.69 -23.21 -7.51
N LEU A 309 2.42 -23.29 -7.91
CA LEU A 309 1.96 -24.24 -8.94
C LEU A 309 2.37 -23.76 -10.34
N SER A 310 2.43 -22.44 -10.53
CA SER A 310 2.87 -21.80 -11.76
C SER A 310 3.39 -20.39 -11.46
N LYS A 311 3.82 -19.63 -12.50
CA LYS A 311 4.17 -18.21 -12.36
C LYS A 311 3.00 -17.33 -11.88
N ARG A 312 1.76 -17.80 -12.01
CA ARG A 312 0.54 -17.04 -11.71
C ARG A 312 -0.28 -17.64 -10.57
N THR A 313 -0.05 -18.88 -10.17
CA THR A 313 -0.88 -19.60 -9.20
C THR A 313 -0.04 -20.10 -8.04
N ASP A 314 -0.42 -19.71 -6.83
CA ASP A 314 0.20 -20.13 -5.58
C ASP A 314 -0.83 -20.82 -4.67
N LEU A 315 -0.43 -21.91 -4.02
CA LEU A 315 -1.07 -22.42 -2.80
C LEU A 315 -0.32 -21.89 -1.58
N TYR A 316 -1.01 -21.71 -0.48
CA TYR A 316 -0.36 -21.29 0.76
C TYR A 316 -1.03 -21.82 2.01
N LEU A 317 -0.23 -22.01 3.05
CA LEU A 317 -0.64 -22.32 4.42
C LEU A 317 -0.03 -21.26 5.33
N THR A 318 -0.83 -20.66 6.18
CA THR A 318 -0.37 -19.64 7.13
C THR A 318 -0.87 -19.96 8.53
N GLY A 319 0.01 -19.89 9.53
CA GLY A 319 -0.32 -19.95 10.94
C GLY A 319 0.14 -18.69 11.65
N ALA A 320 -0.67 -18.17 12.58
CA ALA A 320 -0.34 -16.95 13.32
C ALA A 320 -0.87 -16.98 14.75
N TYR A 321 -0.17 -16.26 15.61
CA TYR A 321 -0.53 -16.02 17.01
C TYR A 321 -0.28 -14.57 17.36
N ALA A 322 -1.26 -13.94 18.01
CA ALA A 322 -1.11 -12.61 18.60
C ALA A 322 -1.60 -12.59 20.05
N ARG A 323 -1.01 -11.69 20.85
CA ARG A 323 -1.45 -11.40 22.20
C ARG A 323 -1.29 -9.92 22.53
N ALA A 324 -2.16 -9.42 23.41
CA ALA A 324 -2.05 -8.11 24.02
C ALA A 324 -1.89 -8.22 25.54
N LYS A 325 -1.38 -7.17 26.18
CA LYS A 325 -1.27 -7.02 27.64
C LYS A 325 -2.47 -6.29 28.23
N HIS A 326 -2.52 -6.20 29.56
CA HIS A 326 -3.46 -5.41 30.35
C HIS A 326 -4.94 -5.65 30.01
N GLY A 327 -5.29 -6.91 29.65
CA GLY A 327 -6.68 -7.25 29.29
C GLY A 327 -7.15 -6.64 27.96
N GLN A 328 -6.27 -6.01 27.18
CA GLN A 328 -6.62 -5.39 25.92
C GLN A 328 -6.86 -6.42 24.82
N LEU A 329 -7.69 -6.06 23.86
CA LEU A 329 -8.02 -6.91 22.73
C LEU A 329 -6.91 -6.88 21.68
N VAL A 330 -6.77 -7.98 20.93
CA VAL A 330 -5.82 -8.09 19.83
C VAL A 330 -6.45 -8.75 18.61
N SER A 331 -6.06 -8.30 17.41
CA SER A 331 -6.42 -8.92 16.13
C SER A 331 -5.18 -9.30 15.34
N LEU A 332 -5.21 -10.46 14.71
CA LEU A 332 -4.23 -10.86 13.69
C LEU A 332 -4.44 -10.09 12.39
N ALA A 333 -5.71 -9.94 11.97
CA ALA A 333 -6.06 -9.20 10.77
C ALA A 333 -5.88 -7.69 10.98
N ARG A 334 -5.37 -6.99 9.96
CA ARG A 334 -5.16 -5.54 10.03
C ARG A 334 -6.47 -4.74 9.99
N ASP A 335 -7.52 -5.30 9.40
CA ASP A 335 -8.76 -4.57 9.08
C ASP A 335 -9.99 -5.08 9.85
N GLU A 336 -9.83 -6.14 10.66
CA GLU A 336 -10.90 -6.71 11.46
C GLU A 336 -10.56 -6.68 12.96
N PRO A 337 -11.51 -6.36 13.84
CA PRO A 337 -11.28 -6.41 15.27
C PRO A 337 -11.16 -7.86 15.77
N GLY A 338 -10.37 -8.06 16.83
CA GLY A 338 -10.37 -9.27 17.62
C GLY A 338 -11.12 -9.04 18.94
N PHE A 339 -11.65 -10.11 19.52
CA PHE A 339 -12.49 -10.06 20.72
C PHE A 339 -11.89 -10.85 21.91
N GLY A 340 -10.59 -11.05 21.91
CA GLY A 340 -9.84 -11.66 23.00
C GLY A 340 -8.50 -11.00 23.22
N THR A 341 -7.88 -11.27 24.38
CA THR A 341 -6.52 -10.83 24.69
C THR A 341 -5.45 -11.61 23.93
N THR A 342 -5.86 -12.71 23.31
CA THR A 342 -5.07 -13.53 22.39
C THR A 342 -5.91 -13.88 21.17
N GLN A 343 -5.25 -14.08 20.03
CA GLN A 343 -5.87 -14.63 18.83
C GLN A 343 -4.92 -15.61 18.16
N ARG A 344 -5.46 -16.73 17.69
CA ARG A 344 -4.74 -17.75 16.92
C ARG A 344 -5.48 -17.98 15.62
N SER A 345 -4.74 -18.26 14.55
CA SER A 345 -5.36 -18.60 13.28
C SER A 345 -4.49 -19.56 12.47
N VAL A 346 -5.17 -20.41 11.72
CA VAL A 346 -4.58 -21.22 10.67
C VAL A 346 -5.48 -21.11 9.44
N LEU A 347 -4.88 -20.81 8.30
CA LEU A 347 -5.60 -20.78 7.04
C LEU A 347 -4.81 -21.46 5.92
N ALA A 348 -5.56 -22.04 4.99
CA ALA A 348 -5.05 -22.58 3.73
C ALA A 348 -5.78 -21.88 2.57
N GLY A 349 -5.03 -21.49 1.54
CA GLY A 349 -5.61 -20.73 0.44
C GLY A 349 -4.89 -20.91 -0.88
N MET A 350 -5.49 -20.29 -1.89
CA MET A 350 -4.98 -20.23 -3.26
C MET A 350 -5.10 -18.81 -3.78
N GLN A 351 -4.06 -18.39 -4.49
CA GLN A 351 -4.02 -17.11 -5.19
C GLN A 351 -3.75 -17.34 -6.67
N HIS A 352 -4.52 -16.67 -7.52
CA HIS A 352 -4.29 -16.65 -8.97
C HIS A 352 -4.21 -15.22 -9.51
N ARG A 353 -3.20 -14.97 -10.36
CA ARG A 353 -3.01 -13.67 -11.06
C ARG A 353 -3.31 -13.84 -12.55
N PHE A 354 -3.96 -12.90 -13.16
CA PHE A 354 -4.29 -12.92 -14.58
C PHE A 354 -4.00 -11.58 -15.24
#